data_58d315d1a45f68e5c0732380ab9825cf
#
_entry.id   58d315d1a45f68e5c0732380ab9825cf
#
_cell.length_a   1.000
_cell.length_b   1.000
_cell.length_c   1.000
_cell.angle_alpha   90.00
_cell.angle_beta   90.00
_cell.angle_gamma   90.00
#
_symmetry.space_group_name_H-M   'P 1'
#
loop_
_entity.id
_entity.type
_entity.pdbx_description
1 polymer ?
#
loop_
_entity_poly.entity_id
_entity_poly.type
_entity_poly.pdbx_seq_one_letter_code
_entity_poly.pdbx_strand_id
1 'polypeptide(L)'
;VAALDDLWHELQRRRRRGSLLRRVGKSKAVPIRGLYLWGGVGRGKTWLMDLFYDCLPAGRKQRVHFHRFMQRVHRELRDLGSVQDPLPRIAANWAARCRVLCLDEFFVADIADAMLLAGLLENLFVNGVTLVTTSNSAPDGLYRDGLQRAKFLPAIALIRQHTRVLELPGTVDFRLRILEQSELFHCPLDARADQVMTKAFEH
;
A
#
# COMPACT_ATOMS: atom_id res chain seq x y z
N VAL A 1 -7.89 -0.91 -13.35
CA VAL A 1 -7.58 0.48 -13.76
C VAL A 1 -8.70 1.41 -13.31
N ALA A 2 -9.99 1.18 -13.68
CA ALA A 2 -11.11 2.08 -13.35
C ALA A 2 -11.19 2.50 -11.87
N ALA A 3 -11.02 1.57 -10.94
CA ALA A 3 -11.10 1.88 -9.51
C ALA A 3 -9.95 2.76 -9.00
N LEU A 4 -8.77 2.69 -9.61
CA LEU A 4 -7.65 3.58 -9.32
C LEU A 4 -7.93 4.98 -9.86
N ASP A 5 -8.52 5.07 -11.03
CA ASP A 5 -8.94 6.32 -11.66
C ASP A 5 -10.05 7.02 -10.86
N ASP A 6 -11.09 6.27 -10.44
CA ASP A 6 -12.14 6.76 -9.55
C ASP A 6 -11.55 7.37 -8.27
N LEU A 7 -10.63 6.64 -7.61
CA LEU A 7 -9.97 7.10 -6.39
C LEU A 7 -9.13 8.35 -6.66
N TRP A 8 -8.39 8.39 -7.77
CA TRP A 8 -7.61 9.56 -8.15
C TRP A 8 -8.49 10.80 -8.33
N HIS A 9 -9.61 10.66 -9.05
CA HIS A 9 -10.58 11.75 -9.23
C HIS A 9 -11.19 12.23 -7.92
N GLU A 10 -11.49 11.32 -6.99
CA GLU A 10 -12.02 11.67 -5.68
C GLU A 10 -11.00 12.44 -4.82
N LEU A 11 -9.74 12.00 -4.82
CA LEU A 11 -8.64 12.69 -4.16
C LEU A 11 -8.44 14.11 -4.71
N GLN A 12 -8.52 14.28 -6.04
CA GLN A 12 -8.39 15.58 -6.69
C GLN A 12 -9.56 16.51 -6.33
N ARG A 13 -10.79 16.02 -6.39
CA ARG A 13 -12.00 16.80 -6.00
C ARG A 13 -11.88 17.31 -4.58
N ARG A 14 -11.42 16.47 -3.67
CA ARG A 14 -11.27 16.83 -2.26
C ARG A 14 -10.14 17.83 -2.02
N ARG A 15 -9.04 17.73 -2.75
CA ARG A 15 -7.95 18.72 -2.70
C ARG A 15 -8.44 20.12 -3.05
N ARG A 16 -9.24 20.24 -4.12
CA ARG A 16 -9.84 21.50 -4.56
C ARG A 16 -10.79 22.08 -3.51
N ARG A 17 -11.66 21.25 -2.93
CA ARG A 17 -12.60 21.68 -1.85
C ARG A 17 -11.86 22.05 -0.56
N GLY A 18 -10.84 21.31 -0.17
CA GLY A 18 -10.07 21.57 1.05
C GLY A 18 -9.27 22.89 0.98
N SER A 19 -8.88 23.33 -0.19
CA SER A 19 -8.25 24.65 -0.40
C SER A 19 -9.22 25.80 -0.09
N LEU A 20 -10.51 25.64 -0.39
CA LEU A 20 -11.57 26.62 -0.12
C LEU A 20 -12.01 26.61 1.36
N LEU A 21 -12.08 25.44 1.99
CA LEU A 21 -12.58 25.28 3.36
C LEU A 21 -11.55 25.52 4.46
N ARG A 22 -10.26 25.62 4.12
CA ARG A 22 -9.20 25.97 5.09
C ARG A 22 -9.37 27.36 5.72
N ARG A 23 -10.27 28.18 5.17
CA ARG A 23 -10.62 29.52 5.71
C ARG A 23 -11.69 29.46 6.82
N VAL A 24 -12.38 28.33 7.01
CA VAL A 24 -13.51 28.23 7.94
C VAL A 24 -13.39 26.94 8.77
N GLY A 25 -12.65 27.00 9.87
CA GLY A 25 -12.75 26.04 10.98
C GLY A 25 -12.15 24.62 10.74
N LYS A 26 -11.70 24.00 11.82
CA LYS A 26 -11.15 22.63 11.91
C LYS A 26 -12.22 21.56 11.59
N SER A 27 -12.51 21.30 10.33
CA SER A 27 -13.26 20.09 9.96
C SER A 27 -12.34 18.88 10.04
N LYS A 28 -12.67 17.88 10.86
CA LYS A 28 -12.01 16.57 10.87
C LYS A 28 -12.06 16.02 9.45
N ALA A 29 -10.87 15.71 8.88
CA ALA A 29 -10.79 15.18 7.53
C ALA A 29 -11.31 13.74 7.54
N VAL A 30 -12.49 13.50 6.97
CA VAL A 30 -13.00 12.13 6.76
C VAL A 30 -12.11 11.42 5.75
N PRO A 31 -11.59 10.21 5.99
CA PRO A 31 -10.76 9.50 5.00
C PRO A 31 -11.58 9.21 3.73
N ILE A 32 -10.94 9.28 2.57
CA ILE A 32 -11.48 8.74 1.34
C ILE A 32 -11.29 7.23 1.38
N ARG A 33 -12.28 6.48 0.95
CA ARG A 33 -12.19 5.04 0.87
C ARG A 33 -11.11 4.64 -0.14
N GLY A 34 -10.01 4.06 0.37
CA GLY A 34 -8.85 3.68 -0.45
C GLY A 34 -9.03 2.36 -1.20
N LEU A 35 -7.92 1.70 -1.51
CA LEU A 35 -7.91 0.44 -2.27
C LEU A 35 -7.06 -0.62 -1.59
N TYR A 36 -7.54 -1.85 -1.58
CA TYR A 36 -6.80 -3.04 -1.21
C TYR A 36 -6.74 -3.96 -2.44
N LEU A 37 -5.58 -3.97 -3.10
CA LEU A 37 -5.34 -4.75 -4.31
C LEU A 37 -4.70 -6.09 -3.93
N TRP A 38 -5.36 -7.20 -4.22
CA TRP A 38 -4.79 -8.50 -3.86
C TRP A 38 -4.83 -9.50 -5.04
N GLY A 39 -3.98 -10.51 -4.93
CA GLY A 39 -3.86 -11.55 -5.94
C GLY A 39 -2.48 -12.21 -5.91
N GLY A 40 -2.30 -13.29 -6.61
CA GLY A 40 -1.05 -14.03 -6.69
C GLY A 40 0.16 -13.21 -7.13
N VAL A 41 1.34 -13.79 -7.05
CA VAL A 41 2.59 -13.19 -7.53
C VAL A 41 2.51 -12.98 -9.05
N GLY A 42 3.21 -11.98 -9.58
CA GLY A 42 3.29 -11.72 -11.03
C GLY A 42 2.07 -11.04 -11.65
N ARG A 43 1.05 -10.67 -10.89
CA ARG A 43 -0.21 -10.07 -11.40
C ARG A 43 -0.17 -8.56 -11.61
N GLY A 44 1.00 -7.95 -11.61
CA GLY A 44 1.14 -6.51 -11.89
C GLY A 44 0.69 -5.57 -10.76
N LYS A 45 0.50 -6.08 -9.52
CA LYS A 45 0.12 -5.24 -8.35
C LYS A 45 1.07 -4.08 -8.15
N THR A 46 2.37 -4.35 -8.17
CA THR A 46 3.43 -3.35 -7.98
C THR A 46 3.38 -2.31 -9.10
N TRP A 47 3.24 -2.75 -10.34
CA TRP A 47 3.11 -1.84 -11.50
C TRP A 47 1.89 -0.93 -11.41
N LEU A 48 0.73 -1.47 -11.01
CA LEU A 48 -0.47 -0.65 -10.77
C LEU A 48 -0.27 0.36 -9.63
N MET A 49 0.45 -0.03 -8.58
CA MET A 49 0.80 0.86 -7.49
C MET A 49 1.78 1.95 -7.95
N ASP A 50 2.79 1.61 -8.77
CA ASP A 50 3.73 2.56 -9.37
C ASP A 50 2.97 3.63 -10.15
N LEU A 51 2.17 3.18 -11.12
CA LEU A 51 1.36 4.07 -11.96
C LEU A 51 0.46 4.99 -11.14
N PHE A 52 -0.28 4.43 -10.17
CA PHE A 52 -1.14 5.22 -9.30
C PHE A 52 -0.37 6.25 -8.50
N TYR A 53 0.73 5.81 -7.86
CA TYR A 53 1.55 6.69 -7.02
C TYR A 53 2.16 7.84 -7.82
N ASP A 54 2.64 7.58 -9.04
CA ASP A 54 3.24 8.59 -9.91
C ASP A 54 2.20 9.60 -10.39
N CYS A 55 0.98 9.17 -10.69
CA CYS A 55 -0.13 10.05 -11.06
C CYS A 55 -0.65 10.91 -9.91
N LEU A 56 -0.34 10.59 -8.64
CA LEU A 56 -0.74 11.43 -7.52
C LEU A 56 0.08 12.72 -7.51
N PRO A 57 -0.55 13.87 -7.23
CA PRO A 57 0.16 15.14 -7.17
C PRO A 57 1.26 15.13 -6.10
N ALA A 58 2.33 15.87 -6.37
CA ALA A 58 3.44 16.05 -5.44
C ALA A 58 2.98 16.54 -4.07
N GLY A 59 3.65 16.07 -3.03
CA GLY A 59 3.38 16.39 -1.62
C GLY A 59 2.31 15.51 -0.98
N ARG A 60 2.43 15.28 0.31
CA ARG A 60 1.51 14.52 1.18
C ARG A 60 1.11 13.13 0.67
N LYS A 61 1.97 12.46 -0.08
CA LYS A 61 1.88 11.06 -0.43
C LYS A 61 3.12 10.34 0.07
N GLN A 62 2.96 9.14 0.59
CA GLN A 62 4.07 8.28 0.98
C GLN A 62 3.83 6.87 0.47
N ARG A 63 4.89 6.23 0.00
CA ARG A 63 4.92 4.84 -0.39
C ARG A 63 6.04 4.14 0.34
N VAL A 64 5.73 2.98 0.89
CA VAL A 64 6.68 2.19 1.67
C VAL A 64 6.21 0.73 1.71
N HIS A 65 7.14 -0.20 1.75
CA HIS A 65 6.79 -1.59 2.03
C HIS A 65 6.25 -1.75 3.45
N PHE A 66 5.24 -2.61 3.62
CA PHE A 66 4.55 -2.79 4.91
C PHE A 66 5.52 -3.07 6.06
N HIS A 67 6.48 -3.98 5.87
CA HIS A 67 7.44 -4.30 6.92
C HIS A 67 8.31 -3.10 7.35
N ARG A 68 8.72 -2.25 6.39
CA ARG A 68 9.47 -1.02 6.69
C ARG A 68 8.60 0.03 7.39
N PHE A 69 7.32 0.08 7.03
CA PHE A 69 6.36 0.91 7.73
C PHE A 69 6.25 0.49 9.20
N MET A 70 6.04 -0.80 9.48
CA MET A 70 5.96 -1.32 10.85
C MET A 70 7.27 -1.13 11.63
N GLN A 71 8.43 -1.34 11.01
CA GLN A 71 9.72 -1.03 11.64
C GLN A 71 9.84 0.43 12.10
N ARG A 72 9.32 1.38 11.30
CA ARG A 72 9.29 2.81 11.69
C ARG A 72 8.32 3.04 12.85
N VAL A 73 7.14 2.43 12.81
CA VAL A 73 6.16 2.50 13.91
C VAL A 73 6.77 1.97 15.21
N HIS A 74 7.41 0.80 15.18
CA HIS A 74 8.10 0.27 16.37
C HIS A 74 9.23 1.16 16.88
N ARG A 75 9.94 1.84 15.99
CA ARG A 75 10.96 2.82 16.38
C ARG A 75 10.32 4.03 17.06
N GLU A 76 9.28 4.62 16.45
CA GLU A 76 8.55 5.75 17.03
C GLU A 76 7.92 5.38 18.38
N LEU A 77 7.46 4.13 18.58
CA LEU A 77 6.99 3.63 19.87
C LEU A 77 8.09 3.62 20.92
N ARG A 78 9.28 3.11 20.58
CA ARG A 78 10.43 3.11 21.49
C ARG A 78 10.87 4.53 21.87
N ASP A 79 10.90 5.43 20.87
CA ASP A 79 11.32 6.81 21.07
C ASP A 79 10.34 7.59 21.97
N LEU A 80 9.07 7.22 21.98
CA LEU A 80 8.05 7.81 22.85
C LEU A 80 8.10 7.29 24.30
N GLY A 81 8.74 6.15 24.55
CA GLY A 81 8.95 5.60 25.88
C GLY A 81 7.66 5.38 26.67
N SER A 82 7.54 6.00 27.85
CA SER A 82 6.43 5.79 28.80
C SER A 82 5.16 6.59 28.48
N VAL A 83 4.98 7.07 27.26
CA VAL A 83 3.76 7.81 26.88
C VAL A 83 2.55 6.86 26.92
N GLN A 84 1.52 7.24 27.68
CA GLN A 84 0.26 6.52 27.69
C GLN A 84 -0.42 6.66 26.33
N ASP A 85 -0.82 5.54 25.73
CA ASP A 85 -1.46 5.48 24.40
C ASP A 85 -0.68 6.23 23.29
N PRO A 86 0.46 5.71 22.83
CA PRO A 86 1.32 6.40 21.87
C PRO A 86 0.79 6.37 20.42
N LEU A 87 -0.13 5.44 20.08
CA LEU A 87 -0.60 5.24 18.70
C LEU A 87 -1.29 6.47 18.08
N PRO A 88 -2.16 7.23 18.80
CA PRO A 88 -2.73 8.46 18.26
C PRO A 88 -1.66 9.48 17.85
N ARG A 89 -0.59 9.60 18.63
CA ARG A 89 0.51 10.53 18.35
C ARG A 89 1.31 10.10 17.12
N ILE A 90 1.61 8.81 17.00
CA ILE A 90 2.28 8.23 15.84
C ILE A 90 1.43 8.44 14.59
N ALA A 91 0.14 8.10 14.64
CA ALA A 91 -0.77 8.27 13.51
C ALA A 91 -0.92 9.75 13.10
N ALA A 92 -0.96 10.69 14.06
CA ALA A 92 -0.99 12.12 13.78
C ALA A 92 0.29 12.60 13.07
N ASN A 93 1.47 12.11 13.48
CA ASN A 93 2.74 12.39 12.82
C ASN A 93 2.74 11.90 11.37
N TRP A 94 2.24 10.69 11.11
CA TRP A 94 2.09 10.15 9.76
C TRP A 94 1.09 10.98 8.94
N ALA A 95 -0.08 11.31 9.49
CA ALA A 95 -1.10 12.12 8.83
C ALA A 95 -0.64 13.54 8.50
N ALA A 96 0.27 14.10 9.28
CA ALA A 96 0.90 15.39 8.98
C ALA A 96 1.76 15.33 7.73
N ARG A 97 2.41 14.18 7.48
CA ARG A 97 3.33 13.95 6.35
C ARG A 97 2.63 13.45 5.10
N CYS A 98 1.56 12.64 5.24
CA CYS A 98 0.86 12.07 4.09
C CYS A 98 -0.65 12.08 4.26
N ARG A 99 -1.36 12.24 3.14
CA ARG A 99 -2.81 12.06 3.00
C ARG A 99 -3.15 10.74 2.32
N VAL A 100 -2.22 10.26 1.50
CA VAL A 100 -2.31 8.95 0.85
C VAL A 100 -1.11 8.14 1.28
N LEU A 101 -1.37 7.04 1.94
CA LEU A 101 -0.37 6.07 2.36
C LEU A 101 -0.48 4.84 1.47
N CYS A 102 0.54 4.61 0.66
CA CYS A 102 0.67 3.44 -0.19
C CYS A 102 1.56 2.41 0.53
N LEU A 103 1.01 1.24 0.84
CA LEU A 103 1.72 0.15 1.47
C LEU A 103 1.88 -1.02 0.48
N ASP A 104 3.10 -1.29 0.09
CA ASP A 104 3.40 -2.47 -0.73
C ASP A 104 3.55 -3.71 0.13
N GLU A 105 3.12 -4.86 -0.42
CA GLU A 105 3.30 -6.16 0.19
C GLU A 105 2.75 -6.26 1.61
N PHE A 106 1.48 -5.87 1.77
CA PHE A 106 0.80 -5.93 3.05
C PHE A 106 0.67 -7.39 3.49
N PHE A 107 1.51 -7.77 4.42
CA PHE A 107 1.58 -9.12 4.97
C PHE A 107 1.95 -9.07 6.44
N VAL A 108 1.11 -9.67 7.29
CA VAL A 108 1.29 -9.68 8.74
C VAL A 108 1.72 -11.08 9.17
N ALA A 109 2.94 -11.21 9.66
CA ALA A 109 3.50 -12.45 10.17
C ALA A 109 3.79 -12.38 11.68
N ASP A 110 4.14 -11.22 12.18
CA ASP A 110 4.57 -10.99 13.55
C ASP A 110 3.38 -10.62 14.45
N ILE A 111 3.36 -11.17 15.68
CA ILE A 111 2.32 -10.89 16.67
C ILE A 111 2.36 -9.43 17.15
N ALA A 112 3.55 -8.83 17.26
CA ALA A 112 3.66 -7.44 17.71
C ALA A 112 3.03 -6.50 16.68
N ASP A 113 3.26 -6.75 15.37
CA ASP A 113 2.60 -6.01 14.30
C ASP A 113 1.09 -6.20 14.35
N ALA A 114 0.63 -7.45 14.50
CA ALA A 114 -0.79 -7.78 14.54
C ALA A 114 -1.52 -7.04 15.69
N MET A 115 -0.90 -6.96 16.86
CA MET A 115 -1.52 -6.32 18.04
C MET A 115 -1.59 -4.78 17.91
N LEU A 116 -0.66 -4.18 17.22
CA LEU A 116 -0.63 -2.71 17.03
C LEU A 116 -1.51 -2.24 15.89
N LEU A 117 -1.73 -3.10 14.89
CA LEU A 117 -2.25 -2.68 13.61
C LEU A 117 -3.68 -2.14 13.67
N ALA A 118 -4.54 -2.71 14.51
CA ALA A 118 -5.91 -2.24 14.66
C ALA A 118 -5.96 -0.80 15.16
N GLY A 119 -5.30 -0.51 16.28
CA GLY A 119 -5.26 0.84 16.84
C GLY A 119 -4.52 1.84 15.94
N LEU A 120 -3.47 1.40 15.24
CA LEU A 120 -2.74 2.25 14.30
C LEU A 120 -3.60 2.64 13.10
N LEU A 121 -4.27 1.68 12.46
CA LEU A 121 -5.15 1.93 11.31
C LEU A 121 -6.34 2.82 11.70
N GLU A 122 -6.98 2.56 12.84
CA GLU A 122 -8.07 3.39 13.35
C GLU A 122 -7.64 4.85 13.46
N ASN A 123 -6.51 5.09 14.12
CA ASN A 123 -5.99 6.45 14.31
C ASN A 123 -5.55 7.10 12.99
N LEU A 124 -4.98 6.35 12.03
CA LEU A 124 -4.67 6.88 10.70
C LEU A 124 -5.94 7.32 9.96
N PHE A 125 -7.00 6.51 10.00
CA PHE A 125 -8.27 6.85 9.35
C PHE A 125 -8.97 8.03 10.04
N VAL A 126 -8.98 8.09 11.37
CA VAL A 126 -9.50 9.25 12.13
C VAL A 126 -8.77 10.54 11.75
N ASN A 127 -7.48 10.46 11.46
CA ASN A 127 -6.67 11.58 10.98
C ASN A 127 -6.80 11.84 9.47
N GLY A 128 -7.67 11.10 8.77
CA GLY A 128 -8.02 11.32 7.37
C GLY A 128 -6.99 10.81 6.37
N VAL A 129 -6.18 9.82 6.74
CA VAL A 129 -5.26 9.14 5.82
C VAL A 129 -6.06 8.17 4.94
N THR A 130 -5.85 8.22 3.64
CA THR A 130 -6.36 7.25 2.67
C THR A 130 -5.34 6.15 2.48
N LEU A 131 -5.74 4.89 2.67
CA LEU A 131 -4.87 3.73 2.51
C LEU A 131 -5.03 3.12 1.13
N VAL A 132 -3.91 2.93 0.42
CA VAL A 132 -3.85 2.11 -0.80
C VAL A 132 -2.81 1.02 -0.56
N THR A 133 -3.17 -0.23 -0.76
CA THR A 133 -2.23 -1.31 -0.44
C THR A 133 -2.30 -2.48 -1.41
N THR A 134 -1.17 -3.15 -1.57
CA THR A 134 -1.06 -4.40 -2.33
C THR A 134 -0.82 -5.58 -1.39
N SER A 135 -1.38 -6.73 -1.69
CA SER A 135 -1.18 -7.97 -0.91
C SER A 135 -1.24 -9.21 -1.82
N ASN A 136 -0.70 -10.31 -1.35
CA ASN A 136 -0.87 -11.61 -2.01
C ASN A 136 -2.12 -12.37 -1.54
N SER A 137 -2.77 -11.90 -0.47
CA SER A 137 -3.97 -12.53 0.10
C SER A 137 -5.10 -11.50 0.28
N ALA A 138 -6.33 -12.00 0.26
CA ALA A 138 -7.50 -11.22 0.67
C ALA A 138 -7.38 -10.78 2.14
N PRO A 139 -8.07 -9.71 2.57
CA PRO A 139 -8.00 -9.25 3.96
C PRO A 139 -8.30 -10.34 4.99
N ASP A 140 -9.24 -11.24 4.73
CA ASP A 140 -9.59 -12.33 5.64
C ASP A 140 -8.50 -13.40 5.76
N GLY A 141 -7.62 -13.50 4.77
CA GLY A 141 -6.46 -14.38 4.77
C GLY A 141 -5.27 -13.82 5.53
N LEU A 142 -5.30 -12.53 5.91
CA LEU A 142 -4.22 -11.93 6.68
C LEU A 142 -4.13 -12.57 8.07
N TYR A 143 -2.91 -12.90 8.49
CA TYR A 143 -2.61 -13.45 9.81
C TYR A 143 -3.48 -14.65 10.18
N ARG A 144 -3.77 -15.55 9.20
CA ARG A 144 -4.79 -16.61 9.31
C ARG A 144 -4.52 -17.57 10.45
N ASP A 145 -3.28 -18.02 10.58
CA ASP A 145 -2.85 -18.99 11.60
C ASP A 145 -2.06 -18.32 12.74
N GLY A 146 -2.20 -17.00 12.85
CA GLY A 146 -1.45 -16.20 13.82
C GLY A 146 -1.98 -16.33 15.25
N LEU A 147 -1.05 -16.26 16.21
CA LEU A 147 -1.36 -16.31 17.63
C LEU A 147 -2.26 -15.12 18.03
N GLN A 148 -3.31 -15.39 18.81
CA GLN A 148 -4.31 -14.37 19.22
C GLN A 148 -4.99 -13.65 18.04
N ARG A 149 -5.25 -14.36 16.95
CA ARG A 149 -5.88 -13.81 15.75
C ARG A 149 -7.17 -13.01 16.01
N ALA A 150 -7.93 -13.38 17.04
CA ALA A 150 -9.15 -12.67 17.45
C ALA A 150 -8.89 -11.15 17.71
N LYS A 151 -7.72 -10.79 18.23
CA LYS A 151 -7.32 -9.40 18.46
C LYS A 151 -6.92 -8.67 17.17
N PHE A 152 -6.64 -9.41 16.10
CA PHE A 152 -6.33 -8.85 14.79
C PHE A 152 -7.59 -8.62 13.92
N LEU A 153 -8.70 -9.30 14.19
CA LEU A 153 -9.94 -9.15 13.42
C LEU A 153 -10.43 -7.70 13.30
N PRO A 154 -10.31 -6.83 14.32
CA PRO A 154 -10.65 -5.42 14.17
C PRO A 154 -9.84 -4.70 13.08
N ALA A 155 -8.55 -5.05 12.88
CA ALA A 155 -7.74 -4.49 11.80
C ALA A 155 -8.30 -4.90 10.42
N ILE A 156 -8.71 -6.17 10.25
CA ILE A 156 -9.37 -6.64 9.02
C ILE A 156 -10.67 -5.88 8.77
N ALA A 157 -11.49 -5.68 9.81
CA ALA A 157 -12.73 -4.92 9.70
C ALA A 157 -12.48 -3.48 9.24
N LEU A 158 -11.50 -2.80 9.81
CA LEU A 158 -11.09 -1.45 9.42
C LEU A 158 -10.60 -1.39 7.96
N ILE A 159 -9.78 -2.35 7.52
CA ILE A 159 -9.34 -2.44 6.13
C ILE A 159 -10.55 -2.54 5.21
N ARG A 160 -11.50 -3.43 5.47
CA ARG A 160 -12.71 -3.59 4.66
C ARG A 160 -13.61 -2.36 4.66
N GLN A 161 -13.72 -1.68 5.79
CA GLN A 161 -14.52 -0.47 5.92
C GLN A 161 -13.92 0.70 5.13
N HIS A 162 -12.59 0.86 5.21
CA HIS A 162 -11.90 2.03 4.67
C HIS A 162 -11.23 1.80 3.32
N THR A 163 -11.32 0.58 2.75
CA THR A 163 -10.82 0.29 1.40
C THR A 163 -11.85 -0.46 0.57
N ARG A 164 -11.77 -0.30 -0.75
CA ARG A 164 -12.41 -1.19 -1.72
C ARG A 164 -11.45 -2.35 -1.96
N VAL A 165 -11.88 -3.56 -1.63
CA VAL A 165 -11.09 -4.77 -1.83
C VAL A 165 -11.27 -5.24 -3.26
N LEU A 166 -10.19 -5.34 -4.00
CA LEU A 166 -10.17 -5.74 -5.41
C LEU A 166 -9.20 -6.89 -5.60
N GLU A 167 -9.72 -7.98 -6.13
CA GLU A 167 -8.90 -9.06 -6.62
C GLU A 167 -8.37 -8.73 -8.01
N LEU A 168 -7.09 -8.96 -8.23
CA LEU A 168 -6.50 -8.93 -9.56
C LEU A 168 -6.56 -10.34 -10.13
N PRO A 169 -7.54 -10.61 -11.02
CA PRO A 169 -7.65 -11.92 -11.63
C PRO A 169 -6.48 -12.15 -12.59
N GLY A 170 -6.11 -13.38 -12.79
CA GLY A 170 -5.12 -13.77 -13.76
C GLY A 170 -4.55 -15.16 -13.46
N THR A 171 -4.47 -15.96 -14.48
CA THR A 171 -3.83 -17.28 -14.47
C THR A 171 -2.38 -17.19 -14.96
N VAL A 172 -1.98 -16.07 -15.56
CA VAL A 172 -0.68 -15.88 -16.21
C VAL A 172 0.17 -14.93 -15.38
N ASP A 173 1.35 -15.39 -14.98
CA ASP A 173 2.40 -14.53 -14.44
C ASP A 173 2.96 -13.68 -15.59
N PHE A 174 2.71 -12.36 -15.55
CA PHE A 174 3.23 -11.44 -16.55
C PHE A 174 4.76 -11.43 -16.64
N ARG A 175 5.46 -11.84 -15.59
CA ARG A 175 6.92 -12.00 -15.61
C ARG A 175 7.32 -13.18 -16.47
N LEU A 176 6.61 -14.32 -16.38
CA LEU A 176 6.85 -15.47 -17.22
C LEU A 176 6.59 -15.13 -18.70
N ARG A 177 5.56 -14.35 -18.99
CA ARG A 177 5.25 -13.93 -20.36
C ARG A 177 6.34 -13.05 -20.99
N ILE A 178 6.96 -12.18 -20.19
CA ILE A 178 8.12 -11.38 -20.65
C ILE A 178 9.33 -12.29 -20.84
N LEU A 179 9.54 -13.26 -19.95
CA LEU A 179 10.61 -14.24 -20.06
C LEU A 179 10.40 -15.21 -21.25
N GLU A 180 9.17 -15.62 -21.52
CA GLU A 180 8.83 -16.46 -22.69
C GLU A 180 8.96 -15.70 -24.02
N GLN A 181 8.77 -14.37 -24.01
CA GLN A 181 8.94 -13.51 -25.19
C GLN A 181 10.37 -13.02 -25.41
N SER A 182 11.21 -13.06 -24.36
CA SER A 182 12.64 -12.79 -24.49
C SER A 182 13.37 -14.12 -24.74
N GLU A 183 14.00 -14.25 -25.90
CA GLU A 183 14.95 -15.35 -26.16
C GLU A 183 16.16 -15.19 -25.21
N LEU A 184 15.97 -15.55 -23.92
CA LEU A 184 17.01 -15.43 -22.89
C LEU A 184 18.10 -16.50 -22.99
N PHE A 185 17.90 -17.50 -23.85
CA PHE A 185 18.87 -18.57 -24.09
C PHE A 185 19.14 -18.70 -25.59
N HIS A 186 20.33 -18.25 -26.01
CA HIS A 186 20.86 -18.57 -27.31
C HIS A 186 21.82 -19.75 -27.19
N CYS A 187 21.51 -20.84 -27.89
CA CYS A 187 22.43 -21.96 -28.03
C CYS A 187 22.49 -22.31 -29.54
N PRO A 188 23.67 -22.31 -30.16
CA PRO A 188 25.02 -22.07 -29.63
C PRO A 188 25.31 -20.58 -29.31
N LEU A 189 26.28 -20.34 -28.45
CA LEU A 189 26.84 -19.02 -28.17
C LEU A 189 27.65 -18.57 -29.38
N ASP A 190 27.04 -17.80 -30.26
CA ASP A 190 27.62 -17.22 -31.46
C ASP A 190 27.54 -15.67 -31.43
N ALA A 191 28.13 -15.04 -32.45
CA ALA A 191 28.09 -13.57 -32.58
C ALA A 191 26.67 -12.98 -32.63
N ARG A 192 25.65 -13.78 -32.88
CA ARG A 192 24.24 -13.40 -32.89
C ARG A 192 23.69 -13.34 -31.48
N ALA A 193 24.14 -14.25 -30.58
CA ALA A 193 23.81 -14.26 -29.18
C ALA A 193 24.33 -12.98 -28.49
N ASP A 194 25.56 -12.57 -28.78
CA ASP A 194 26.16 -11.34 -28.24
C ASP A 194 25.39 -10.08 -28.66
N GLN A 195 24.93 -10.01 -29.92
CA GLN A 195 24.16 -8.88 -30.41
C GLN A 195 22.76 -8.77 -29.73
N VAL A 196 22.11 -9.91 -29.47
CA VAL A 196 20.78 -9.94 -28.80
C VAL A 196 20.94 -9.60 -27.32
N MET A 197 21.98 -10.13 -26.67
CA MET A 197 22.29 -9.80 -25.27
C MET A 197 22.63 -8.33 -25.09
N THR A 198 23.44 -7.74 -25.95
CA THR A 198 23.79 -6.32 -25.90
C THR A 198 22.52 -5.44 -26.05
N LYS A 199 21.63 -5.76 -26.99
CA LYS A 199 20.36 -5.04 -27.16
C LYS A 199 19.41 -5.16 -25.96
N ALA A 200 19.43 -6.28 -25.24
CA ALA A 200 18.59 -6.50 -24.07
C ALA A 200 19.06 -5.70 -22.84
N PHE A 201 20.34 -5.32 -22.80
CA PHE A 201 20.91 -4.51 -21.71
C PHE A 201 20.88 -3.00 -21.95
N GLU A 202 20.53 -2.55 -23.16
CA GLU A 202 20.41 -1.11 -23.52
C GLU A 202 18.98 -0.53 -23.28
N HIS A 203 18.06 -1.34 -22.74
CA HIS A 203 16.71 -0.95 -22.34
C HIS A 203 16.49 -1.18 -20.84
#